data_8008ef963710c848ea4e80b7917f6557
#
_entry.id   8008ef963710c848ea4e80b7917f6557
#
_cell.length_a   1.000
_cell.length_b   1.000
_cell.length_c   1.000
_cell.angle_alpha   90.00
_cell.angle_beta   90.00
_cell.angle_gamma   90.00
#
_symmetry.space_group_name_H-M   'P 1'
#
loop_
_entity.id
_entity.type
_entity.pdbx_description
1 polymer ?
#
loop_
_entity_poly.entity_id
_entity_poly.type
_entity_poly.pdbx_seq_one_letter_code
_entity_poly.pdbx_strand_id
1 'polypeptide(L)'
;MQIKSLYLSFSRQDLGPLFRSGILRTNQKRLRSVIYDIDQIISTMIKDRIKFQPVYASREANGYAEATVESENISPERIWRNLCNISIWDRLSPEIEAIEPIDPSDNDPHLFDKMQFKHRLVSGKPVVAQVVLFQPPKDDRPGRLAYQATLMNDDKEINEMSVEFLVGVPDHRGLLNVDGAVSFLYKVPDEVIGQISENLTATLKNVVKWSEKHD
;
A
#
# COMPACT_ATOMS: atom_id res chain seq x y z
N MET A 1 16.92 28.49 -7.53
CA MET A 1 17.87 28.26 -6.43
C MET A 1 17.98 26.78 -6.23
N GLN A 2 19.09 26.19 -6.67
CA GLN A 2 19.25 24.73 -6.74
C GLN A 2 19.60 24.18 -5.36
N ILE A 3 18.73 23.32 -4.79
CA ILE A 3 19.12 22.40 -3.70
C ILE A 3 19.44 21.08 -4.38
N LYS A 4 20.60 21.00 -5.00
CA LYS A 4 21.19 19.76 -5.47
C LYS A 4 22.15 19.23 -4.41
N SER A 5 21.98 17.95 -4.09
CA SER A 5 23.05 17.08 -3.59
C SER A 5 23.49 17.28 -2.15
N LEU A 6 22.81 16.61 -1.23
CA LEU A 6 23.42 16.18 0.05
C LEU A 6 22.84 14.84 0.49
N TYR A 7 22.85 13.86 -0.41
CA TYR A 7 22.80 12.45 -0.02
C TYR A 7 24.22 11.89 -0.08
N LEU A 8 24.95 12.11 1.01
CA LEU A 8 26.16 11.36 1.27
C LEU A 8 25.73 9.95 1.69
N SER A 9 26.03 8.97 0.86
CA SER A 9 25.96 7.54 1.18
C SER A 9 27.03 7.23 2.26
N PHE A 10 26.71 7.44 3.52
CA PHE A 10 27.55 6.98 4.61
C PHE A 10 27.24 5.51 4.92
N SER A 11 28.17 4.62 4.60
CA SER A 11 28.12 3.25 5.11
C SER A 11 28.31 3.26 6.63
N ARG A 12 27.69 2.31 7.34
CA ARG A 12 27.83 2.15 8.81
C ARG A 12 29.27 2.00 9.28
N GLN A 13 30.21 1.69 8.40
CA GLN A 13 31.63 1.45 8.71
C GLN A 13 32.45 2.75 8.79
N ASP A 14 32.00 3.85 8.13
CA ASP A 14 32.77 5.10 8.09
C ASP A 14 32.60 5.98 9.33
N LEU A 15 31.69 5.64 10.23
CA LEU A 15 31.37 6.44 11.41
C LEU A 15 32.10 6.03 12.70
N GLY A 16 32.87 4.95 12.66
CA GLY A 16 33.52 4.36 13.84
C GLY A 16 34.43 5.30 14.66
N PRO A 17 35.30 6.14 14.05
CA PRO A 17 36.23 7.00 14.79
C PRO A 17 35.60 8.26 15.41
N LEU A 18 34.47 8.73 14.89
CA LEU A 18 33.84 10.00 15.30
C LEU A 18 32.94 9.86 16.54
N PHE A 19 32.66 8.63 16.98
CA PHE A 19 31.75 8.36 18.11
C PHE A 19 32.33 8.62 19.51
N ARG A 20 33.61 9.03 19.64
CA ARG A 20 34.27 9.21 20.95
C ARG A 20 34.26 10.63 21.50
N SER A 21 33.81 11.62 20.80
CA SER A 21 33.74 13.00 21.29
C SER A 21 32.28 13.40 21.65
N GLY A 22 32.08 14.01 22.82
CA GLY A 22 30.77 14.43 23.34
C GLY A 22 29.94 15.34 22.43
N ILE A 23 30.54 15.91 21.40
CA ILE A 23 29.92 16.76 20.37
C ILE A 23 28.95 15.95 19.49
N LEU A 24 29.20 14.65 19.32
CA LEU A 24 28.36 13.80 18.47
C LEU A 24 27.02 13.37 19.10
N ARG A 25 26.91 13.36 20.43
CA ARG A 25 25.63 13.03 21.09
C ARG A 25 24.53 14.05 20.80
N THR A 26 24.89 15.31 20.69
CA THR A 26 23.93 16.40 20.37
C THR A 26 23.53 16.36 18.91
N ASN A 27 24.46 16.07 17.99
CA ASN A 27 24.20 15.94 16.57
C ASN A 27 23.41 14.66 16.24
N GLN A 28 23.62 13.57 16.99
CA GLN A 28 22.88 12.33 16.79
C GLN A 28 21.41 12.45 17.22
N LYS A 29 21.11 13.21 18.28
CA LYS A 29 19.72 13.53 18.63
C LYS A 29 19.05 14.41 17.57
N ARG A 30 19.78 15.41 17.05
CA ARG A 30 19.28 16.25 15.95
C ARG A 30 19.04 15.45 14.66
N LEU A 31 19.99 14.60 14.27
CA LEU A 31 19.85 13.72 13.11
C LEU A 31 18.65 12.76 13.24
N ARG A 32 18.46 12.15 14.42
CA ARG A 32 17.30 11.30 14.69
C ARG A 32 15.98 12.07 14.63
N SER A 33 15.95 13.30 15.17
CA SER A 33 14.79 14.18 15.05
C SER A 33 14.48 14.52 13.60
N VAL A 34 15.49 14.90 12.81
CA VAL A 34 15.30 15.22 11.39
C VAL A 34 14.85 14.00 10.58
N ILE A 35 15.41 12.81 10.84
CA ILE A 35 14.95 11.57 10.19
C ILE A 35 13.51 11.28 10.57
N TYR A 36 13.15 11.36 11.85
CA TYR A 36 11.78 11.17 12.32
C TYR A 36 10.82 12.20 11.71
N ASP A 37 11.22 13.47 11.62
CA ASP A 37 10.42 14.52 10.99
C ASP A 37 10.23 14.26 9.49
N ILE A 38 11.27 13.77 8.79
CA ILE A 38 11.21 13.39 7.38
C ILE A 38 10.26 12.18 7.21
N ASP A 39 10.37 11.15 8.03
CA ASP A 39 9.48 9.99 7.99
C ASP A 39 8.03 10.38 8.26
N GLN A 40 7.78 11.31 9.19
CA GLN A 40 6.44 11.86 9.44
C GLN A 40 5.92 12.69 8.24
N ILE A 41 6.78 13.46 7.60
CA ILE A 41 6.41 14.22 6.39
C ILE A 41 6.09 13.27 5.24
N ILE A 42 6.91 12.25 5.02
CA ILE A 42 6.68 11.23 3.98
C ILE A 42 5.38 10.48 4.26
N SER A 43 5.16 10.01 5.49
CA SER A 43 3.92 9.35 5.90
C SER A 43 2.70 10.25 5.71
N THR A 44 2.81 11.55 6.06
CA THR A 44 1.74 12.53 5.83
C THR A 44 1.50 12.75 4.33
N MET A 45 2.55 12.83 3.51
CA MET A 45 2.42 12.95 2.05
C MET A 45 1.74 11.74 1.41
N ILE A 46 2.04 10.52 1.87
CA ILE A 46 1.38 9.30 1.40
C ILE A 46 -0.11 9.33 1.79
N LYS A 47 -0.42 9.66 3.06
CA LYS A 47 -1.80 9.83 3.54
C LYS A 47 -2.59 10.88 2.77
N ASP A 48 -1.93 11.94 2.29
CA ASP A 48 -2.58 12.96 1.46
C ASP A 48 -2.80 12.50 0.02
N ARG A 49 -2.07 11.47 -0.46
CA ARG A 49 -2.24 10.88 -1.80
C ARG A 49 -3.41 9.91 -1.86
N ILE A 50 -3.56 9.04 -0.86
CA ILE A 50 -4.71 8.13 -0.75
C ILE A 50 -5.88 8.90 -0.18
N LYS A 51 -6.95 9.03 -0.98
CA LYS A 51 -8.17 9.75 -0.63
C LYS A 51 -9.32 8.77 -0.49
N PHE A 52 -9.44 8.16 0.66
CA PHE A 52 -10.62 7.36 0.98
C PHE A 52 -11.92 8.15 0.82
N GLN A 53 -13.01 7.45 0.53
CA GLN A 53 -14.33 8.04 0.64
C GLN A 53 -14.53 8.64 2.05
N PRO A 54 -15.33 9.73 2.20
CA PRO A 54 -15.42 10.49 3.46
C PRO A 54 -15.66 9.66 4.71
N VAL A 55 -16.43 8.60 4.63
CA VAL A 55 -16.72 7.70 5.77
C VAL A 55 -15.47 6.94 6.25
N TYR A 56 -14.52 6.69 5.35
CA TYR A 56 -13.25 6.01 5.65
C TYR A 56 -12.08 6.98 5.83
N ALA A 57 -12.29 8.27 5.53
CA ALA A 57 -11.24 9.29 5.57
C ALA A 57 -10.92 9.75 6.99
N SER A 58 -11.70 9.36 8.00
CA SER A 58 -11.43 9.71 9.38
C SER A 58 -10.13 9.06 9.83
N ARG A 59 -9.08 9.85 10.00
CA ARG A 59 -7.78 9.43 10.55
C ARG A 59 -7.86 9.00 12.02
N GLU A 60 -8.98 9.30 12.66
CA GLU A 60 -9.38 8.79 13.96
C GLU A 60 -10.19 7.51 13.84
N ALA A 61 -10.30 7.00 12.60
CA ALA A 61 -10.96 5.75 12.31
C ALA A 61 -10.31 4.62 13.11
N ASN A 62 -11.09 3.65 13.37
CA ASN A 62 -10.92 2.47 14.18
C ASN A 62 -9.72 1.57 13.81
N GLY A 63 -8.99 1.89 12.74
CA GLY A 63 -7.74 1.28 12.30
C GLY A 63 -7.31 1.76 10.91
N TYR A 64 -6.00 1.87 10.69
CA TYR A 64 -5.41 2.28 9.42
C TYR A 64 -4.07 1.58 9.20
N ALA A 65 -3.88 1.00 8.04
CA ALA A 65 -2.64 0.38 7.61
C ALA A 65 -2.22 0.94 6.25
N GLU A 66 -0.92 1.13 6.02
CA GLU A 66 -0.38 1.61 4.76
C GLU A 66 0.94 0.93 4.40
N ALA A 67 1.25 0.88 3.12
CA ALA A 67 2.52 0.41 2.59
C ALA A 67 2.88 1.14 1.30
N THR A 68 4.18 1.30 1.04
CA THR A 68 4.74 1.86 -0.19
C THR A 68 5.87 0.97 -0.67
N VAL A 69 5.90 0.69 -1.96
CA VAL A 69 6.97 -0.08 -2.60
C VAL A 69 7.44 0.65 -3.87
N GLU A 70 8.76 0.79 -4.01
CA GLU A 70 9.37 1.35 -5.21
C GLU A 70 9.28 0.36 -6.37
N SER A 71 9.05 0.90 -7.56
CA SER A 71 9.00 0.16 -8.83
C SER A 71 10.05 0.75 -9.76
N GLU A 72 11.13 0.01 -9.98
CA GLU A 72 12.18 0.38 -10.92
C GLU A 72 11.91 -0.25 -12.28
N ASN A 73 12.03 0.55 -13.36
CA ASN A 73 12.02 0.09 -14.75
C ASN A 73 10.75 -0.65 -15.22
N ILE A 74 9.63 -0.51 -14.52
CA ILE A 74 8.34 -1.11 -14.90
C ILE A 74 7.32 0.00 -15.13
N SER A 75 6.57 -0.06 -16.25
CA SER A 75 5.55 0.93 -16.50
C SER A 75 4.36 0.80 -15.53
N PRO A 76 3.72 1.92 -15.15
CA PRO A 76 2.52 1.90 -14.32
C PRO A 76 1.40 1.03 -14.91
N GLU A 77 1.24 1.02 -16.23
CA GLU A 77 0.21 0.26 -16.93
C GLU A 77 0.41 -1.26 -16.76
N ARG A 78 1.67 -1.70 -16.74
CA ARG A 78 2.00 -3.12 -16.54
C ARG A 78 1.72 -3.56 -15.12
N ILE A 79 2.11 -2.75 -14.14
CA ILE A 79 1.78 -2.99 -12.73
C ILE A 79 0.26 -2.99 -12.53
N TRP A 80 -0.42 -2.00 -13.11
CA TRP A 80 -1.87 -1.87 -13.04
C TRP A 80 -2.59 -3.10 -13.57
N ARG A 81 -2.21 -3.60 -14.75
CA ARG A 81 -2.80 -4.79 -15.36
C ARG A 81 -2.70 -5.99 -14.43
N ASN A 82 -1.53 -6.21 -13.84
CA ASN A 82 -1.31 -7.33 -12.93
C ASN A 82 -2.02 -7.13 -11.58
N LEU A 83 -2.04 -5.92 -11.05
CA LEU A 83 -2.81 -5.59 -9.85
C LEU A 83 -4.30 -5.80 -10.04
N CYS A 84 -4.84 -5.48 -11.22
CA CYS A 84 -6.26 -5.64 -11.52
C CYS A 84 -6.66 -7.08 -11.91
N ASN A 85 -5.71 -7.99 -12.14
CA ASN A 85 -6.00 -9.38 -12.46
C ASN A 85 -6.21 -10.20 -11.17
N ILE A 86 -7.46 -10.40 -10.77
CA ILE A 86 -7.78 -11.13 -9.54
C ILE A 86 -7.45 -12.62 -9.59
N SER A 87 -7.27 -13.21 -10.77
CA SER A 87 -6.93 -14.64 -10.91
C SER A 87 -5.54 -15.01 -10.39
N ILE A 88 -4.73 -14.01 -10.06
CA ILE A 88 -3.37 -14.21 -9.51
C ILE A 88 -3.22 -13.69 -8.07
N TRP A 89 -4.25 -13.14 -7.47
CA TRP A 89 -4.16 -12.54 -6.14
C TRP A 89 -3.82 -13.53 -5.02
N ASP A 90 -4.23 -14.78 -5.17
CA ASP A 90 -3.82 -15.89 -4.29
C ASP A 90 -2.30 -16.11 -4.25
N ARG A 91 -1.59 -15.73 -5.33
CA ARG A 91 -0.14 -15.79 -5.44
C ARG A 91 0.56 -14.50 -5.01
N LEU A 92 -0.15 -13.39 -5.06
CA LEU A 92 0.40 -12.08 -4.75
C LEU A 92 0.22 -11.72 -3.28
N SER A 93 -0.91 -12.05 -2.68
CA SER A 93 -1.25 -11.71 -1.31
C SER A 93 -1.12 -12.92 -0.37
N PRO A 94 -0.34 -12.82 0.71
CA PRO A 94 -0.20 -13.89 1.69
C PRO A 94 -1.50 -14.16 2.48
N GLU A 95 -2.47 -13.25 2.42
CA GLU A 95 -3.74 -13.35 3.16
C GLU A 95 -4.87 -13.99 2.35
N ILE A 96 -4.74 -14.07 1.02
CA ILE A 96 -5.82 -14.51 0.13
C ILE A 96 -5.59 -15.97 -0.27
N GLU A 97 -6.53 -16.83 0.10
CA GLU A 97 -6.53 -18.25 -0.30
C GLU A 97 -7.20 -18.47 -1.65
N ALA A 98 -8.31 -17.79 -1.89
CA ALA A 98 -9.08 -17.88 -3.12
C ALA A 98 -9.84 -16.61 -3.41
N ILE A 99 -10.06 -16.30 -4.69
CA ILE A 99 -10.79 -15.12 -5.14
C ILE A 99 -11.55 -15.43 -6.42
N GLU A 100 -12.76 -14.90 -6.54
CA GLU A 100 -13.63 -15.10 -7.71
C GLU A 100 -14.59 -13.93 -7.90
N PRO A 101 -14.99 -13.61 -9.14
CA PRO A 101 -16.09 -12.70 -9.41
C PRO A 101 -17.40 -13.23 -8.80
N ILE A 102 -18.30 -12.33 -8.38
CA ILE A 102 -19.65 -12.73 -7.94
C ILE A 102 -20.56 -13.01 -9.14
N ASP A 103 -20.41 -12.26 -10.22
CA ASP A 103 -21.12 -12.52 -11.46
C ASP A 103 -20.29 -13.45 -12.36
N PRO A 104 -20.68 -14.73 -12.49
CA PRO A 104 -19.95 -15.69 -13.30
C PRO A 104 -20.09 -15.46 -14.81
N SER A 105 -20.93 -14.53 -15.27
CA SER A 105 -21.05 -14.17 -16.69
C SER A 105 -19.83 -13.41 -17.19
N ASP A 106 -19.04 -12.83 -16.29
CA ASP A 106 -17.76 -12.17 -16.58
C ASP A 106 -16.62 -13.19 -16.49
N ASN A 107 -16.28 -13.80 -17.62
CA ASN A 107 -15.09 -14.65 -17.71
C ASN A 107 -13.76 -13.85 -17.65
N ASP A 108 -13.82 -12.52 -17.60
CA ASP A 108 -12.64 -11.68 -17.48
C ASP A 108 -12.24 -11.55 -16.00
N PRO A 109 -11.06 -12.03 -15.60
CA PRO A 109 -10.58 -11.91 -14.23
C PRO A 109 -10.10 -10.51 -13.86
N HIS A 110 -10.20 -9.52 -14.76
CA HIS A 110 -9.74 -8.18 -14.49
C HIS A 110 -10.82 -7.34 -13.79
N LEU A 111 -10.39 -6.63 -12.75
CA LEU A 111 -11.24 -5.66 -12.06
C LEU A 111 -11.69 -4.54 -13.00
N PHE A 112 -12.92 -4.10 -12.81
CA PHE A 112 -13.53 -2.95 -13.49
C PHE A 112 -14.44 -2.17 -12.52
N ASP A 113 -14.91 -1.00 -12.95
CA ASP A 113 -15.78 -0.16 -12.13
C ASP A 113 -17.06 -0.89 -11.68
N LYS A 114 -17.36 -0.85 -10.38
CA LYS A 114 -18.50 -1.51 -9.72
C LYS A 114 -18.50 -3.03 -9.73
N MET A 115 -17.45 -3.68 -10.23
CA MET A 115 -17.34 -5.13 -10.15
C MET A 115 -17.44 -5.59 -8.70
N GLN A 116 -18.20 -6.66 -8.49
CA GLN A 116 -18.29 -7.37 -7.21
C GLN A 116 -17.49 -8.67 -7.27
N PHE A 117 -16.75 -8.94 -6.22
CA PHE A 117 -15.98 -10.16 -6.09
C PHE A 117 -15.97 -10.64 -4.65
N LYS A 118 -15.74 -11.92 -4.47
CA LYS A 118 -15.53 -12.49 -3.15
C LYS A 118 -14.16 -13.14 -3.07
N HIS A 119 -13.55 -13.04 -1.90
CA HIS A 119 -12.35 -13.77 -1.60
C HIS A 119 -12.46 -14.46 -0.25
N ARG A 120 -11.68 -15.50 -0.09
CA ARG A 120 -11.52 -16.18 1.19
C ARG A 120 -10.13 -15.89 1.71
N LEU A 121 -10.06 -15.44 2.96
CA LEU A 121 -8.80 -15.27 3.66
C LEU A 121 -8.23 -16.65 4.05
N VAL A 122 -6.92 -16.73 4.24
CA VAL A 122 -6.23 -17.93 4.76
C VAL A 122 -6.80 -18.36 6.12
N SER A 123 -7.36 -17.42 6.90
CA SER A 123 -8.13 -17.72 8.12
C SER A 123 -9.47 -18.45 7.88
N GLY A 124 -9.85 -18.69 6.61
CA GLY A 124 -11.12 -19.30 6.20
C GLY A 124 -12.28 -18.32 6.12
N LYS A 125 -12.12 -17.05 6.54
CA LYS A 125 -13.20 -16.07 6.55
C LYS A 125 -13.52 -15.56 5.15
N PRO A 126 -14.82 -15.54 4.76
CA PRO A 126 -15.25 -14.96 3.49
C PRO A 126 -15.29 -13.43 3.58
N VAL A 127 -14.87 -12.79 2.50
CA VAL A 127 -14.94 -11.35 2.30
C VAL A 127 -15.68 -11.09 0.99
N VAL A 128 -16.65 -10.19 1.01
CA VAL A 128 -17.33 -9.69 -0.18
C VAL A 128 -16.85 -8.26 -0.43
N ALA A 129 -16.46 -7.97 -1.65
CA ALA A 129 -15.91 -6.67 -2.02
C ALA A 129 -16.57 -6.11 -3.28
N GLN A 130 -16.60 -4.78 -3.36
CA GLN A 130 -17.05 -4.04 -4.54
C GLN A 130 -16.05 -2.95 -4.89
N VAL A 131 -15.66 -2.88 -6.16
CA VAL A 131 -14.86 -1.78 -6.71
C VAL A 131 -15.68 -0.49 -6.67
N VAL A 132 -15.15 0.53 -6.04
CA VAL A 132 -15.80 1.84 -5.88
C VAL A 132 -15.04 2.98 -6.57
N LEU A 133 -13.81 2.72 -6.98
CA LEU A 133 -12.99 3.62 -7.78
C LEU A 133 -12.10 2.79 -8.70
N PHE A 134 -12.16 3.08 -9.98
CA PHE A 134 -11.35 2.42 -11.01
C PHE A 134 -10.86 3.45 -12.02
N GLN A 135 -9.62 3.90 -11.87
CA GLN A 135 -8.97 4.87 -12.73
C GLN A 135 -7.62 4.31 -13.18
N PRO A 136 -7.51 3.75 -14.38
CA PRO A 136 -6.22 3.29 -14.91
C PRO A 136 -5.21 4.43 -14.98
N PRO A 137 -3.90 4.11 -14.85
CA PRO A 137 -2.85 5.09 -15.09
C PRO A 137 -2.93 5.61 -16.52
N LYS A 138 -2.71 6.89 -16.69
CA LYS A 138 -2.75 7.51 -18.01
C LYS A 138 -1.85 8.74 -18.03
N ASP A 139 -0.94 8.79 -19.01
CA ASP A 139 0.06 9.85 -19.14
C ASP A 139 0.88 9.99 -17.85
N ASP A 140 0.83 11.15 -17.19
CA ASP A 140 1.49 11.47 -15.92
C ASP A 140 0.58 11.30 -14.69
N ARG A 141 -0.63 10.76 -14.85
CA ARG A 141 -1.56 10.49 -13.75
C ARG A 141 -1.42 9.07 -13.22
N PRO A 142 -1.27 8.90 -11.91
CA PRO A 142 -1.22 7.56 -11.30
C PRO A 142 -2.56 6.83 -11.47
N GLY A 143 -2.48 5.51 -11.58
CA GLY A 143 -3.65 4.64 -11.50
C GLY A 143 -4.21 4.63 -10.08
N ARG A 144 -5.53 4.61 -9.93
CA ARG A 144 -6.23 4.54 -8.65
C ARG A 144 -7.28 3.44 -8.65
N LEU A 145 -7.12 2.49 -7.74
CA LEU A 145 -8.07 1.41 -7.50
C LEU A 145 -8.51 1.48 -6.05
N ALA A 146 -9.82 1.54 -5.82
CA ALA A 146 -10.35 1.35 -4.48
C ALA A 146 -11.51 0.36 -4.51
N TYR A 147 -11.60 -0.47 -3.46
CA TYR A 147 -12.76 -1.31 -3.22
C TYR A 147 -13.15 -1.27 -1.74
N GLN A 148 -14.45 -1.38 -1.52
CA GLN A 148 -15.01 -1.59 -0.19
C GLN A 148 -15.20 -3.09 0.02
N ALA A 149 -14.85 -3.56 1.21
CA ALA A 149 -14.91 -4.95 1.55
C ALA A 149 -15.65 -5.16 2.87
N THR A 150 -16.41 -6.23 2.92
CA THR A 150 -17.19 -6.63 4.09
C THR A 150 -16.74 -8.01 4.54
N LEU A 151 -16.27 -8.09 5.77
CA LEU A 151 -15.91 -9.32 6.45
C LEU A 151 -17.07 -9.73 7.37
N MET A 152 -17.59 -10.93 7.19
CA MET A 152 -18.60 -11.50 8.09
C MET A 152 -17.91 -12.33 9.17
N ASN A 153 -18.11 -11.96 10.43
CA ASN A 153 -17.69 -12.76 11.58
C ASN A 153 -18.75 -13.83 11.93
N ASP A 154 -18.33 -14.81 12.72
CA ASP A 154 -19.19 -15.89 13.20
C ASP A 154 -20.42 -15.37 13.97
N ASP A 155 -20.30 -14.23 14.65
CA ASP A 155 -21.38 -13.54 15.38
C ASP A 155 -22.30 -12.71 14.47
N LYS A 156 -22.15 -12.81 13.14
CA LYS A 156 -22.85 -12.02 12.12
C LYS A 156 -22.59 -10.50 12.20
N GLU A 157 -21.55 -10.09 12.91
CA GLU A 157 -21.09 -8.72 12.85
C GLU A 157 -20.48 -8.41 11.47
N ILE A 158 -20.91 -7.30 10.91
CA ILE A 158 -20.42 -6.82 9.61
C ILE A 158 -19.26 -5.88 9.89
N ASN A 159 -18.07 -6.29 9.48
CA ASN A 159 -16.86 -5.49 9.57
C ASN A 159 -16.53 -4.90 8.20
N GLU A 160 -16.65 -3.59 8.07
CA GLU A 160 -16.42 -2.89 6.82
C GLU A 160 -15.03 -2.26 6.78
N MET A 161 -14.38 -2.38 5.62
CA MET A 161 -13.10 -1.75 5.33
C MET A 161 -13.06 -1.22 3.91
N SER A 162 -12.19 -0.23 3.68
CA SER A 162 -11.84 0.25 2.36
C SER A 162 -10.36 -0.01 2.09
N VAL A 163 -10.06 -0.50 0.90
CA VAL A 163 -8.70 -0.72 0.42
C VAL A 163 -8.48 0.18 -0.79
N GLU A 164 -7.39 0.93 -0.82
CA GLU A 164 -7.02 1.77 -1.95
C GLU A 164 -5.57 1.51 -2.37
N PHE A 165 -5.34 1.45 -3.68
CA PHE A 165 -4.03 1.38 -4.31
C PHE A 165 -3.81 2.58 -5.22
N LEU A 166 -2.57 3.09 -5.21
CA LEU A 166 -2.07 4.07 -6.18
C LEU A 166 -0.89 3.46 -6.92
N VAL A 167 -0.91 3.54 -8.25
CA VAL A 167 0.12 2.95 -9.10
C VAL A 167 0.77 4.02 -9.95
N GLY A 168 2.09 4.13 -9.88
CA GLY A 168 2.84 5.08 -10.70
C GLY A 168 2.94 6.49 -10.10
N VAL A 169 2.97 6.60 -8.78
CA VAL A 169 3.21 7.87 -8.08
C VAL A 169 4.71 8.16 -8.08
N PRO A 170 5.19 9.26 -8.70
CA PRO A 170 6.61 9.60 -8.65
C PRO A 170 7.03 10.02 -7.25
N ASP A 171 8.16 9.50 -6.78
CA ASP A 171 8.83 9.98 -5.58
C ASP A 171 9.69 11.22 -5.87
N HIS A 172 10.40 11.71 -4.84
CA HIS A 172 11.31 12.87 -4.95
C HIS A 172 12.54 12.61 -5.84
N ARG A 173 12.85 11.35 -6.17
CA ARG A 173 13.94 10.93 -7.07
C ARG A 173 13.46 10.69 -8.49
N GLY A 174 12.14 10.73 -8.72
CA GLY A 174 11.50 10.39 -9.98
C GLY A 174 11.28 8.89 -10.18
N LEU A 175 11.51 8.07 -9.14
CA LEU A 175 11.15 6.66 -9.17
C LEU A 175 9.63 6.52 -8.97
N LEU A 176 9.03 5.53 -9.61
CA LEU A 176 7.61 5.28 -9.48
C LEU A 176 7.34 4.39 -8.27
N ASN A 177 6.31 4.72 -7.52
CA ASN A 177 5.86 3.96 -6.36
C ASN A 177 4.52 3.28 -6.63
N VAL A 178 4.31 2.18 -5.91
CA VAL A 178 3.02 1.55 -5.71
C VAL A 178 2.67 1.70 -4.23
N ASP A 179 1.63 2.46 -3.97
CA ASP A 179 1.14 2.70 -2.61
C ASP A 179 -0.12 1.87 -2.38
N GLY A 180 -0.31 1.39 -1.17
CA GLY A 180 -1.53 0.72 -0.73
C GLY A 180 -1.91 1.16 0.66
N ALA A 181 -3.21 1.26 0.94
CA ALA A 181 -3.71 1.51 2.28
C ALA A 181 -5.05 0.81 2.54
N VAL A 182 -5.28 0.50 3.79
CA VAL A 182 -6.53 -0.08 4.30
C VAL A 182 -7.04 0.77 5.44
N SER A 183 -8.31 1.12 5.40
CA SER A 183 -9.02 1.85 6.47
C SER A 183 -10.22 1.04 6.96
N PHE A 184 -10.42 0.98 8.27
CA PHE A 184 -11.42 0.17 8.92
C PHE A 184 -12.48 1.03 9.62
N LEU A 185 -13.75 0.66 9.47
CA LEU A 185 -14.86 1.28 10.21
C LEU A 185 -15.08 0.66 11.60
N TYR A 186 -14.38 -0.41 11.91
CA TYR A 186 -14.42 -1.07 13.22
C TYR A 186 -13.05 -1.03 13.90
N LYS A 187 -13.05 -1.17 15.23
CA LYS A 187 -11.80 -1.11 15.99
C LYS A 187 -10.95 -2.33 15.72
N VAL A 188 -9.72 -2.09 15.24
CA VAL A 188 -8.71 -3.13 14.99
C VAL A 188 -7.58 -2.95 16.00
N PRO A 189 -7.13 -4.02 16.67
CA PRO A 189 -5.96 -3.94 17.56
C PRO A 189 -4.68 -3.54 16.82
N ASP A 190 -3.79 -2.78 17.48
CA ASP A 190 -2.55 -2.27 16.87
C ASP A 190 -1.65 -3.40 16.34
N GLU A 191 -1.61 -4.54 17.03
CA GLU A 191 -0.87 -5.72 16.58
C GLU A 191 -1.38 -6.25 15.24
N VAL A 192 -2.69 -6.27 15.06
CA VAL A 192 -3.34 -6.69 13.81
C VAL A 192 -3.09 -5.67 12.70
N ILE A 193 -3.10 -4.37 13.02
CA ILE A 193 -2.73 -3.30 12.08
C ILE A 193 -1.29 -3.48 11.60
N GLY A 194 -0.36 -3.80 12.50
CA GLY A 194 1.03 -4.11 12.15
C GLY A 194 1.13 -5.26 11.16
N GLN A 195 0.44 -6.37 11.43
CA GLN A 195 0.40 -7.54 10.54
C GLN A 195 -0.20 -7.20 9.17
N ILE A 196 -1.26 -6.41 9.12
CA ILE A 196 -1.88 -5.96 7.86
C ILE A 196 -0.91 -5.11 7.05
N SER A 197 -0.16 -4.19 7.67
CA SER A 197 0.87 -3.38 6.99
C SER A 197 1.98 -4.25 6.41
N GLU A 198 2.43 -5.28 7.14
CA GLU A 198 3.43 -6.23 6.64
C GLU A 198 2.90 -7.03 5.45
N ASN A 199 1.68 -7.55 5.52
CA ASN A 199 1.04 -8.32 4.47
C ASN A 199 0.76 -7.45 3.23
N LEU A 200 0.33 -6.21 3.42
CA LEU A 200 0.16 -5.23 2.34
C LEU A 200 1.49 -4.94 1.65
N THR A 201 2.57 -4.74 2.43
CA THR A 201 3.92 -4.56 1.90
C THR A 201 4.37 -5.77 1.08
N ALA A 202 4.13 -6.98 1.57
CA ALA A 202 4.44 -8.21 0.86
C ALA A 202 3.65 -8.32 -0.45
N THR A 203 2.36 -8.02 -0.41
CA THR A 203 1.48 -7.99 -1.60
C THR A 203 2.01 -7.03 -2.65
N LEU A 204 2.31 -5.78 -2.29
CA LEU A 204 2.84 -4.79 -3.24
C LEU A 204 4.18 -5.21 -3.84
N LYS A 205 5.11 -5.75 -3.02
CA LYS A 205 6.38 -6.31 -3.51
C LYS A 205 6.16 -7.44 -4.51
N ASN A 206 5.20 -8.32 -4.23
CA ASN A 206 4.89 -9.44 -5.12
C ASN A 206 4.26 -8.96 -6.43
N VAL A 207 3.38 -7.93 -6.40
CA VAL A 207 2.81 -7.31 -7.61
C VAL A 207 3.92 -6.74 -8.48
N VAL A 208 4.85 -5.96 -7.92
CA VAL A 208 5.99 -5.39 -8.66
C VAL A 208 6.85 -6.51 -9.24
N LYS A 209 7.27 -7.47 -8.42
CA LYS A 209 8.09 -8.61 -8.85
C LYS A 209 7.42 -9.50 -9.89
N TRP A 210 6.11 -9.68 -9.80
CA TRP A 210 5.33 -10.40 -10.80
C TRP A 210 5.34 -9.64 -12.12
N SER A 211 5.14 -8.33 -12.05
CA SER A 211 5.14 -7.43 -13.21
C SER A 211 6.51 -7.32 -13.90
N GLU A 212 7.61 -7.61 -13.22
CA GLU A 212 8.93 -7.72 -13.84
C GLU A 212 9.04 -8.93 -14.80
N LYS A 213 8.30 -10.00 -14.50
CA LYS A 213 8.44 -11.30 -15.16
C LYS A 213 7.36 -11.62 -16.19
N HIS A 214 6.21 -10.95 -16.09
CA HIS A 214 5.03 -11.27 -16.89
C HIS A 214 4.52 -10.01 -17.59
N ASP A 215 4.38 -10.07 -18.90
CA ASP A 215 3.80 -9.00 -19.73
C ASP A 215 2.28 -8.96 -19.64
#